data_4d1a08ae23815461fefbf0beffc5454d
#
_entry.id   4d1a08ae23815461fefbf0beffc5454d
#
_cell.length_a   1.000
_cell.length_b   1.000
_cell.length_c   1.000
_cell.angle_alpha   90.00
_cell.angle_beta   90.00
_cell.angle_gamma   90.00
#
_symmetry.space_group_name_H-M   'P 1'
#
loop_
_entity.id
_entity.type
_entity.pdbx_description
1 polymer ?
#
loop_
_entity_poly.entity_id
_entity_poly.type
_entity_poly.pdbx_seq_one_letter_code
_entity_poly.pdbx_strand_id
1 'polypeptide(L)'
;PELKQAAYDAAVELLKAGDYKKAAAAFSTFGAEWPKSAYAADAVYWRGSCLFALEQYKSTINVQNSLIRSYPKHPRVADAMISVASSQAALGNVKAASATLAKVIKQYPNSDAAKTAAQLQKTLK
;
A
#
# COMPACT_ATOMS: atom_id res chain seq x y z
N PRO A 1 -8.87 13.08 19.88
CA PRO A 1 -7.93 11.95 19.84
C PRO A 1 -8.63 10.60 19.91
N GLU A 2 -9.63 10.47 20.81
CA GLU A 2 -10.33 9.19 20.97
C GLU A 2 -11.14 8.79 19.75
N LEU A 3 -11.81 9.74 19.11
CA LEU A 3 -12.58 9.47 17.89
C LEU A 3 -11.68 9.02 16.76
N LYS A 4 -10.53 9.67 16.62
CA LYS A 4 -9.55 9.32 15.60
C LYS A 4 -9.04 7.90 15.82
N GLN A 5 -8.63 7.57 17.04
CA GLN A 5 -8.12 6.25 17.35
C GLN A 5 -9.19 5.19 17.13
N ALA A 6 -10.43 5.45 17.59
CA ALA A 6 -11.54 4.52 17.43
C ALA A 6 -11.86 4.26 15.96
N ALA A 7 -11.81 5.32 15.13
CA ALA A 7 -12.06 5.19 13.69
C ALA A 7 -10.99 4.34 13.01
N TYR A 8 -9.73 4.56 13.37
CA TYR A 8 -8.62 3.77 12.82
C TYR A 8 -8.75 2.31 13.24
N ASP A 9 -9.00 2.07 14.53
CA ASP A 9 -9.13 0.71 15.06
C ASP A 9 -10.30 -0.03 14.43
N ALA A 10 -11.42 0.66 14.18
CA ALA A 10 -12.58 0.05 13.52
C ALA A 10 -12.23 -0.39 12.09
N ALA A 11 -11.49 0.45 11.37
CA ALA A 11 -11.04 0.11 10.02
C ALA A 11 -10.11 -1.11 10.04
N VAL A 12 -9.19 -1.17 11.00
CA VAL A 12 -8.28 -2.30 11.16
C VAL A 12 -9.05 -3.60 11.47
N GLU A 13 -10.09 -3.52 12.29
CA GLU A 13 -10.92 -4.70 12.60
C GLU A 13 -11.64 -5.22 11.36
N LEU A 14 -12.12 -4.32 10.49
CA LEU A 14 -12.73 -4.73 9.23
C LEU A 14 -11.69 -5.43 8.33
N LEU A 15 -10.48 -4.91 8.31
CA LEU A 15 -9.38 -5.51 7.57
C LEU A 15 -9.09 -6.93 8.08
N LYS A 16 -8.96 -7.10 9.39
CA LYS A 16 -8.71 -8.39 10.01
C LYS A 16 -9.83 -9.39 9.75
N ALA A 17 -11.06 -8.90 9.68
CA ALA A 17 -12.22 -9.74 9.40
C ALA A 17 -12.33 -10.15 7.93
N GLY A 18 -11.47 -9.59 7.07
CA GLY A 18 -11.51 -9.87 5.64
C GLY A 18 -12.59 -9.11 4.88
N ASP A 19 -13.21 -8.12 5.53
CA ASP A 19 -14.23 -7.28 4.89
C ASP A 19 -13.53 -6.12 4.17
N TYR A 20 -12.87 -6.46 3.07
CA TYR A 20 -11.98 -5.52 2.37
C TYR A 20 -12.73 -4.33 1.79
N LYS A 21 -13.95 -4.52 1.33
CA LYS A 21 -14.74 -3.43 0.77
C LYS A 21 -15.05 -2.37 1.83
N LYS A 22 -15.55 -2.81 2.98
CA LYS A 22 -15.86 -1.90 4.09
C LYS A 22 -14.60 -1.31 4.70
N ALA A 23 -13.52 -2.11 4.80
CA ALA A 23 -12.25 -1.63 5.32
C ALA A 23 -11.68 -0.53 4.43
N ALA A 24 -11.69 -0.72 3.11
CA ALA A 24 -11.20 0.29 2.17
C ALA A 24 -11.96 1.61 2.33
N ALA A 25 -13.29 1.54 2.46
CA ALA A 25 -14.12 2.72 2.68
C ALA A 25 -13.79 3.41 4.00
N ALA A 26 -13.60 2.62 5.07
CA ALA A 26 -13.28 3.15 6.39
C ALA A 26 -11.91 3.84 6.41
N PHE A 27 -10.90 3.26 5.78
CA PHE A 27 -9.59 3.89 5.68
C PHE A 27 -9.63 5.16 4.83
N SER A 28 -10.42 5.18 3.77
CA SER A 28 -10.61 6.36 2.93
C SER A 28 -11.24 7.51 3.74
N THR A 29 -12.27 7.21 4.50
CA THR A 29 -12.93 8.19 5.37
C THR A 29 -11.95 8.72 6.42
N PHE A 30 -11.17 7.81 7.02
CA PHE A 30 -10.16 8.21 8.01
C PHE A 30 -9.17 9.22 7.42
N GLY A 31 -8.63 8.92 6.26
CA GLY A 31 -7.66 9.80 5.61
C GLY A 31 -8.23 11.17 5.27
N ALA A 32 -9.51 11.22 4.88
CA ALA A 32 -10.19 12.48 4.56
C ALA A 32 -10.43 13.32 5.81
N GLU A 33 -10.78 12.69 6.93
CA GLU A 33 -11.07 13.40 8.17
C GLU A 33 -9.82 13.83 8.94
N TRP A 34 -8.77 13.01 8.93
CA TRP A 34 -7.56 13.29 9.70
C TRP A 34 -6.30 13.21 8.84
N PRO A 35 -6.19 14.07 7.80
CA PRO A 35 -5.07 13.97 6.84
C PRO A 35 -3.70 14.25 7.43
N LYS A 36 -3.63 14.89 8.59
CA LYS A 36 -2.37 15.20 9.26
C LYS A 36 -2.06 14.27 10.43
N SER A 37 -2.88 13.24 10.62
CA SER A 37 -2.67 12.24 11.67
C SER A 37 -1.39 11.44 11.40
N ALA A 38 -0.78 10.97 12.47
CA ALA A 38 0.33 10.02 12.37
C ALA A 38 -0.09 8.73 11.66
N TYR A 39 -1.38 8.40 11.64
CA TYR A 39 -1.90 7.21 10.97
C TYR A 39 -2.35 7.46 9.53
N ALA A 40 -2.28 8.70 9.04
CA ALA A 40 -2.81 9.02 7.72
C ALA A 40 -2.12 8.22 6.60
N ALA A 41 -0.79 8.15 6.63
CA ALA A 41 -0.05 7.37 5.64
C ALA A 41 -0.35 5.88 5.74
N ASP A 42 -0.43 5.36 6.98
CA ASP A 42 -0.79 3.95 7.20
C ASP A 42 -2.18 3.65 6.63
N ALA A 43 -3.14 4.56 6.83
CA ALA A 43 -4.49 4.39 6.31
C ALA A 43 -4.51 4.32 4.78
N VAL A 44 -3.71 5.13 4.11
CA VAL A 44 -3.58 5.08 2.65
C VAL A 44 -3.02 3.72 2.23
N TYR A 45 -1.98 3.26 2.90
CA TYR A 45 -1.38 1.96 2.61
C TYR A 45 -2.39 0.82 2.75
N TRP A 46 -3.13 0.79 3.87
CA TRP A 46 -4.11 -0.27 4.12
C TRP A 46 -5.27 -0.21 3.15
N ARG A 47 -5.68 1.01 2.75
CA ARG A 47 -6.69 1.16 1.70
C ARG A 47 -6.21 0.51 0.41
N GLY A 48 -4.98 0.78 0.01
CA GLY A 48 -4.39 0.16 -1.18
C GLY A 48 -4.34 -1.36 -1.06
N SER A 49 -3.98 -1.87 0.12
CA SER A 49 -3.92 -3.31 0.37
C SER A 49 -5.30 -3.96 0.25
N CYS A 50 -6.34 -3.29 0.73
CA CYS A 50 -7.71 -3.77 0.58
C CYS A 50 -8.14 -3.82 -0.89
N LEU A 51 -7.79 -2.78 -1.65
CA LEU A 51 -8.10 -2.73 -3.07
C LEU A 51 -7.38 -3.84 -3.83
N PHE A 52 -6.15 -4.14 -3.44
CA PHE A 52 -5.40 -5.25 -4.01
C PHE A 52 -6.11 -6.59 -3.74
N ALA A 53 -6.56 -6.80 -2.50
CA ALA A 53 -7.30 -8.01 -2.14
C ALA A 53 -8.60 -8.15 -2.93
N LEU A 54 -9.22 -7.02 -3.30
CA LEU A 54 -10.41 -6.97 -4.14
C LEU A 54 -10.09 -7.07 -5.63
N GLU A 55 -8.82 -7.26 -5.98
CA GLU A 55 -8.33 -7.35 -7.36
C GLU A 55 -8.58 -6.09 -8.18
N GLN A 56 -8.67 -4.95 -7.51
CA GLN A 56 -8.79 -3.65 -8.15
C GLN A 56 -7.41 -3.04 -8.32
N TYR A 57 -6.64 -3.61 -9.25
CA TYR A 57 -5.21 -3.33 -9.36
C TYR A 57 -4.89 -1.91 -9.81
N LYS A 58 -5.65 -1.35 -10.74
CA LYS A 58 -5.44 0.04 -11.17
C LYS A 58 -5.67 1.02 -10.03
N SER A 59 -6.72 0.79 -9.26
CA SER A 59 -7.02 1.62 -8.08
C SER A 59 -5.92 1.48 -7.02
N THR A 60 -5.42 0.26 -6.82
CA THR A 60 -4.30 0.00 -5.90
C THR A 60 -3.09 0.85 -6.29
N ILE A 61 -2.72 0.84 -7.57
CA ILE A 61 -1.57 1.61 -8.06
C ILE A 61 -1.78 3.09 -7.78
N ASN A 62 -2.97 3.62 -8.08
CA ASN A 62 -3.26 5.03 -7.85
C ASN A 62 -3.15 5.42 -6.37
N VAL A 63 -3.72 4.60 -5.50
CA VAL A 63 -3.71 4.85 -4.05
C VAL A 63 -2.29 4.79 -3.49
N GLN A 64 -1.54 3.73 -3.84
CA GLN A 64 -0.17 3.59 -3.33
C GLN A 64 0.76 4.67 -3.88
N ASN A 65 0.58 5.07 -5.13
CA ASN A 65 1.34 6.18 -5.69
C ASN A 65 1.04 7.50 -4.98
N SER A 66 -0.20 7.70 -4.53
CA SER A 66 -0.54 8.90 -3.75
C SER A 66 0.19 8.92 -2.40
N LEU A 67 0.36 7.76 -1.77
CA LEU A 67 1.15 7.63 -0.55
C LEU A 67 2.61 8.03 -0.81
N ILE A 68 3.19 7.50 -1.86
CA ILE A 68 4.59 7.76 -2.21
C ILE A 68 4.81 9.27 -2.47
N ARG A 69 3.86 9.93 -3.15
CA ARG A 69 3.97 11.35 -3.44
C ARG A 69 3.75 12.22 -2.20
N SER A 70 2.77 11.88 -1.37
CA SER A 70 2.37 12.70 -0.23
C SER A 70 3.22 12.48 1.02
N TYR A 71 3.77 11.28 1.16
CA TYR A 71 4.53 10.91 2.35
C TYR A 71 5.86 10.23 1.95
N PRO A 72 6.71 10.91 1.16
CA PRO A 72 7.86 10.25 0.53
C PRO A 72 8.91 9.69 1.49
N LYS A 73 8.91 10.13 2.74
CA LYS A 73 9.86 9.66 3.76
C LYS A 73 9.25 8.70 4.76
N HIS A 74 7.98 8.34 4.57
CA HIS A 74 7.30 7.45 5.50
C HIS A 74 7.83 6.01 5.35
N PRO A 75 7.92 5.25 6.46
CA PRO A 75 8.39 3.85 6.40
C PRO A 75 7.56 2.95 5.48
N ARG A 76 6.31 3.28 5.23
CA ARG A 76 5.44 2.49 4.34
C ARG A 76 5.72 2.69 2.85
N VAL A 77 6.57 3.65 2.47
CA VAL A 77 6.83 3.93 1.05
C VAL A 77 7.37 2.69 0.33
N ALA A 78 8.33 1.99 0.94
CA ALA A 78 8.89 0.79 0.32
C ALA A 78 7.82 -0.29 0.12
N ASP A 79 6.97 -0.50 1.12
CA ASP A 79 5.86 -1.47 1.03
C ASP A 79 4.84 -1.04 -0.04
N ALA A 80 4.56 0.25 -0.12
CA ALA A 80 3.66 0.78 -1.14
C ALA A 80 4.21 0.55 -2.55
N MET A 81 5.51 0.71 -2.73
CA MET A 81 6.17 0.44 -4.01
C MET A 81 6.02 -1.04 -4.39
N ILE A 82 6.18 -1.95 -3.44
CA ILE A 82 5.98 -3.38 -3.69
C ILE A 82 4.54 -3.66 -4.09
N SER A 83 3.58 -3.00 -3.43
CA SER A 83 2.17 -3.14 -3.78
C SER A 83 1.90 -2.66 -5.22
N VAL A 84 2.53 -1.55 -5.62
CA VAL A 84 2.45 -1.07 -7.01
C VAL A 84 3.01 -2.12 -7.97
N ALA A 85 4.18 -2.68 -7.67
CA ALA A 85 4.80 -3.69 -8.52
C ALA A 85 3.93 -4.94 -8.66
N SER A 86 3.38 -5.43 -7.55
CA SER A 86 2.50 -6.60 -7.57
C SER A 86 1.25 -6.36 -8.41
N SER A 87 0.71 -5.14 -8.34
CA SER A 87 -0.45 -4.76 -9.14
C SER A 87 -0.11 -4.64 -10.62
N GLN A 88 1.07 -4.07 -10.94
CA GLN A 88 1.56 -4.01 -12.31
C GLN A 88 1.72 -5.43 -12.90
N ALA A 89 2.28 -6.35 -12.12
CA ALA A 89 2.44 -7.73 -12.56
C ALA A 89 1.09 -8.41 -12.78
N ALA A 90 0.13 -8.18 -11.88
CA ALA A 90 -1.22 -8.73 -12.00
C ALA A 90 -1.93 -8.23 -13.26
N LEU A 91 -1.62 -7.00 -13.69
CA LEU A 91 -2.16 -6.42 -14.92
C LEU A 91 -1.39 -6.85 -16.18
N GLY A 92 -0.39 -7.70 -16.04
CA GLY A 92 0.42 -8.17 -17.15
C GLY A 92 1.61 -7.28 -17.50
N ASN A 93 1.86 -6.20 -16.74
CA ASN A 93 2.96 -5.28 -16.98
C ASN A 93 4.22 -5.75 -16.24
N VAL A 94 4.77 -6.87 -16.68
CA VAL A 94 5.92 -7.51 -16.00
C VAL A 94 7.15 -6.60 -16.03
N LYS A 95 7.38 -5.92 -17.15
CA LYS A 95 8.53 -5.04 -17.29
C LYS A 95 8.48 -3.87 -16.31
N ALA A 96 7.30 -3.25 -16.19
CA ALA A 96 7.08 -2.16 -15.24
C ALA A 96 7.23 -2.65 -13.80
N ALA A 97 6.68 -3.84 -13.49
CA ALA A 97 6.79 -4.44 -12.17
C ALA A 97 8.25 -4.68 -11.79
N SER A 98 9.02 -5.26 -12.70
CA SER A 98 10.45 -5.51 -12.48
C SER A 98 11.22 -4.22 -12.22
N ALA A 99 10.91 -3.16 -12.98
CA ALA A 99 11.56 -1.87 -12.78
C ALA A 99 11.23 -1.26 -11.42
N THR A 100 9.96 -1.38 -10.98
CA THR A 100 9.54 -0.89 -9.67
C THR A 100 10.27 -1.63 -8.55
N LEU A 101 10.38 -2.95 -8.66
CA LEU A 101 11.09 -3.77 -7.67
C LEU A 101 12.58 -3.42 -7.62
N ALA A 102 13.18 -3.15 -8.76
CA ALA A 102 14.58 -2.71 -8.83
C ALA A 102 14.80 -1.41 -8.07
N LYS A 103 13.83 -0.48 -8.16
CA LYS A 103 13.89 0.77 -7.41
C LYS A 103 13.86 0.54 -5.90
N VAL A 104 13.03 -0.41 -5.43
CA VAL A 104 12.96 -0.74 -4.01
C VAL A 104 14.33 -1.20 -3.52
N ILE A 105 14.96 -2.10 -4.27
CA ILE A 105 16.27 -2.64 -3.91
C ILE A 105 17.32 -1.53 -3.89
N LYS A 106 17.28 -0.63 -4.87
CA LYS A 106 18.25 0.46 -4.98
C LYS A 106 18.09 1.50 -3.87
N GLN A 107 16.85 1.87 -3.55
CA GLN A 107 16.56 2.93 -2.58
C GLN A 107 16.59 2.45 -1.12
N TYR A 108 16.31 1.18 -0.89
CA TYR A 108 16.21 0.61 0.47
C TYR A 108 17.02 -0.69 0.57
N PRO A 109 18.33 -0.66 0.25
CA PRO A 109 19.10 -1.89 -0.03
C PRO A 109 19.20 -2.92 1.09
N ASN A 110 19.11 -2.51 2.35
CA ASN A 110 19.25 -3.44 3.47
C ASN A 110 17.94 -3.68 4.21
N SER A 111 16.81 -3.38 3.57
CA SER A 111 15.49 -3.50 4.19
C SER A 111 14.87 -4.87 3.91
N ASP A 112 13.88 -5.21 4.72
CA ASP A 112 13.03 -6.37 4.46
C ASP A 112 12.30 -6.21 3.13
N ALA A 113 11.92 -4.97 2.79
CA ALA A 113 11.27 -4.69 1.51
C ALA A 113 12.18 -5.05 0.33
N ALA A 114 13.49 -4.74 0.42
CA ALA A 114 14.44 -5.10 -0.62
C ALA A 114 14.55 -6.62 -0.80
N LYS A 115 14.52 -7.36 0.30
CA LYS A 115 14.54 -8.83 0.26
C LYS A 115 13.30 -9.37 -0.43
N THR A 116 12.15 -8.84 -0.06
CA THR A 116 10.87 -9.22 -0.68
C THR A 116 10.89 -8.87 -2.17
N ALA A 117 11.37 -7.68 -2.52
CA ALA A 117 11.44 -7.25 -3.91
C ALA A 117 12.35 -8.16 -4.75
N ALA A 118 13.49 -8.56 -4.19
CA ALA A 118 14.40 -9.48 -4.89
C ALA A 118 13.75 -10.83 -5.15
N GLN A 119 13.02 -11.35 -4.18
CA GLN A 119 12.30 -12.61 -4.33
C GLN A 119 11.21 -12.51 -5.39
N LEU A 120 10.46 -11.41 -5.39
CA LEU A 120 9.39 -11.20 -6.37
C LEU A 120 9.96 -11.07 -7.78
N GLN A 121 11.12 -10.43 -7.95
CA GLN A 121 11.77 -10.34 -9.27
C GLN A 121 12.06 -11.72 -9.84
N LYS A 122 12.43 -12.68 -9.00
CA LYS A 122 12.71 -14.04 -9.45
C LYS A 122 11.46 -14.76 -9.96
N THR A 123 10.27 -14.37 -9.50
CA THR A 123 9.02 -14.99 -9.93
C THR A 123 8.47 -14.38 -11.21
N LEU A 124 8.93 -13.18 -11.59
CA LEU A 124 8.47 -12.50 -12.81
C LEU A 124 9.16 -13.11 -14.03
N LYS A 125 8.40 -13.25 -15.12
CA LYS A 125 8.95 -13.85 -16.36
C LYS A 125 8.78 -12.93 -17.55
#